data_46600aef8031382b5f9fef496f515b46
#
_entry.id   46600aef8031382b5f9fef496f515b46
#
_cell.length_a   1.000
_cell.length_b   1.000
_cell.length_c   1.000
_cell.angle_alpha   90.00
_cell.angle_beta   90.00
_cell.angle_gamma   90.00
#
_symmetry.space_group_name_H-M   'P 1'
#
loop_
_entity.id
_entity.type
_entity.pdbx_description
1 polymer ?
#
loop_
_entity_poly.entity_id
_entity_poly.type
_entity_poly.pdbx_seq_one_letter_code
_entity_poly.pdbx_strand_id
1 'polypeptide(L)'
;MELTKDKKNPEIINSDDHRNLIKKMNKSFEDFRPDVLHHCLLNLFESPLNKAGMLQVYIRTKENVLIEISPKTKIPRTIKRFCGLMGQLLQKYRIRAMNSSEVLIKIIKNPITQYIPFGCPIISTNEKSKVVKLEDYINNLKSNNVAFVVGAISKGDVNIDYNTDTISISSFPLTAGIVCSKICTAFEKCWDVF
;
A
#
# COMPACT_ATOMS: atom_id res chain seq x y z
N MET A 1 9.05 -1.43 8.02
CA MET A 1 9.35 0.01 8.31
C MET A 1 9.93 0.11 9.71
N GLU A 2 11.10 0.67 9.86
CA GLU A 2 11.79 0.79 11.14
C GLU A 2 12.04 2.27 11.46
N LEU A 3 12.09 2.60 12.76
CA LEU A 3 12.35 3.96 13.25
C LEU A 3 13.82 4.17 13.56
N THR A 4 14.28 5.40 13.40
CA THR A 4 15.57 5.84 13.96
C THR A 4 15.52 5.76 15.48
N LYS A 5 16.68 5.56 16.12
CA LYS A 5 16.78 5.49 17.60
C LYS A 5 16.68 6.85 18.29
N ASP A 6 16.49 7.93 17.55
CA ASP A 6 16.30 9.25 18.14
C ASP A 6 14.94 9.32 18.86
N LYS A 7 15.01 9.40 20.19
CA LYS A 7 13.80 9.44 21.04
C LYS A 7 12.99 10.74 20.92
N LYS A 8 13.58 11.84 20.43
CA LYS A 8 12.92 13.14 20.34
C LYS A 8 12.14 13.30 19.02
N ASN A 9 12.73 12.85 17.90
CA ASN A 9 12.12 12.92 16.58
C ASN A 9 12.41 11.64 15.80
N PRO A 10 11.75 10.53 16.10
CA PRO A 10 11.96 9.29 15.35
C PRO A 10 11.39 9.43 13.95
N GLU A 11 12.24 9.17 12.98
CA GLU A 11 11.89 9.14 11.57
C GLU A 11 11.92 7.71 11.05
N ILE A 12 11.16 7.46 9.98
CA ILE A 12 11.28 6.20 9.24
C ILE A 12 12.66 6.16 8.60
N ILE A 13 13.38 5.06 8.83
CA ILE A 13 14.67 4.81 8.18
C ILE A 13 14.44 4.67 6.67
N ASN A 14 15.18 5.45 5.89
CA ASN A 14 15.18 5.38 4.44
C ASN A 14 16.61 5.25 3.90
N SER A 15 16.73 4.69 2.69
CA SER A 15 18.05 4.40 2.07
C SER A 15 18.83 5.64 1.66
N ASP A 16 18.18 6.78 1.49
CA ASP A 16 18.83 8.00 1.00
C ASP A 16 19.49 8.76 2.15
N ASP A 17 18.76 8.97 3.25
CA ASP A 17 19.22 9.79 4.37
C ASP A 17 19.98 8.98 5.44
N HIS A 18 19.75 7.66 5.53
CA HIS A 18 20.22 6.84 6.66
C HIS A 18 21.22 5.74 6.27
N ARG A 19 22.00 5.94 5.19
CA ARG A 19 22.96 4.94 4.67
C ARG A 19 23.90 4.38 5.73
N ASN A 20 24.50 5.25 6.55
CA ASN A 20 25.44 4.84 7.59
C ASN A 20 24.77 4.02 8.70
N LEU A 21 23.52 4.34 9.03
CA LEU A 21 22.74 3.61 10.02
C LEU A 21 22.40 2.20 9.50
N ILE A 22 21.93 2.09 8.26
CA ILE A 22 21.58 0.82 7.62
C ILE A 22 22.81 -0.09 7.52
N LYS A 23 23.97 0.44 7.14
CA LYS A 23 25.24 -0.31 7.16
C LYS A 23 25.59 -0.84 8.55
N LYS A 24 25.46 -0.01 9.60
CA LYS A 24 25.69 -0.42 10.99
C LYS A 24 24.71 -1.51 11.46
N MET A 25 23.50 -1.53 10.91
CA MET A 25 22.50 -2.57 11.19
C MET A 25 22.75 -3.86 10.42
N ASN A 26 23.71 -3.89 9.50
CA ASN A 26 24.01 -5.01 8.61
C ASN A 26 22.80 -5.47 7.79
N LYS A 27 21.99 -4.49 7.31
CA LYS A 27 20.76 -4.71 6.54
C LYS A 27 20.91 -4.21 5.09
N SER A 28 20.05 -4.72 4.20
CA SER A 28 20.01 -4.28 2.81
C SER A 28 19.35 -2.89 2.68
N PHE A 29 19.90 -2.02 1.85
CA PHE A 29 19.28 -0.73 1.51
C PHE A 29 17.90 -0.88 0.85
N GLU A 30 17.68 -2.00 0.17
CA GLU A 30 16.44 -2.33 -0.51
C GLU A 30 15.25 -2.53 0.43
N ASP A 31 15.51 -2.89 1.69
CA ASP A 31 14.49 -3.02 2.73
C ASP A 31 13.99 -1.66 3.28
N PHE A 32 14.69 -0.57 2.95
CA PHE A 32 14.43 0.78 3.49
C PHE A 32 14.04 1.77 2.38
N ARG A 33 13.01 1.41 1.61
CA ARG A 33 12.46 2.16 0.48
C ARG A 33 11.02 2.62 0.75
N PRO A 34 10.81 3.55 1.70
CA PRO A 34 9.48 4.10 1.97
C PRO A 34 8.91 4.91 0.79
N ASP A 35 9.76 5.37 -0.12
CA ASP A 35 9.39 6.06 -1.35
C ASP A 35 8.53 5.20 -2.27
N VAL A 36 8.80 3.88 -2.38
CA VAL A 36 7.99 2.97 -3.20
C VAL A 36 6.55 2.93 -2.66
N LEU A 37 6.38 2.74 -1.35
CA LEU A 37 5.06 2.78 -0.72
C LEU A 37 4.40 4.15 -0.86
N HIS A 38 5.16 5.25 -0.69
CA HIS A 38 4.66 6.60 -0.82
C HIS A 38 4.05 6.85 -2.21
N HIS A 39 4.74 6.43 -3.28
CA HIS A 39 4.23 6.52 -4.64
C HIS A 39 2.95 5.70 -4.86
N CYS A 40 2.87 4.49 -4.29
CA CYS A 40 1.63 3.71 -4.33
C CYS A 40 0.47 4.48 -3.69
N LEU A 41 0.68 5.00 -2.48
CA LEU A 41 -0.36 5.70 -1.75
C LEU A 41 -0.79 7.01 -2.41
N LEU A 42 0.13 7.76 -3.02
CA LEU A 42 -0.23 8.95 -3.79
C LEU A 42 -1.16 8.60 -4.96
N ASN A 43 -0.83 7.54 -5.72
CA ASN A 43 -1.70 7.11 -6.83
C ASN A 43 -3.07 6.62 -6.35
N LEU A 44 -3.11 5.84 -5.27
CA LEU A 44 -4.36 5.29 -4.73
C LEU A 44 -5.26 6.40 -4.18
N PHE A 45 -4.73 7.30 -3.34
CA PHE A 45 -5.54 8.30 -2.64
C PHE A 45 -5.93 9.51 -3.49
N GLU A 46 -5.21 9.76 -4.59
CA GLU A 46 -5.58 10.81 -5.56
C GLU A 46 -6.48 10.28 -6.70
N SER A 47 -6.79 8.98 -6.75
CA SER A 47 -7.65 8.39 -7.76
C SER A 47 -9.12 8.82 -7.61
N PRO A 48 -9.88 8.99 -8.71
CA PRO A 48 -11.34 9.14 -8.67
C PRO A 48 -12.03 8.03 -7.88
N LEU A 49 -11.56 6.79 -7.99
CA LEU A 49 -12.08 5.65 -7.24
C LEU A 49 -12.06 5.88 -5.73
N ASN A 50 -10.95 6.43 -5.19
CA ASN A 50 -10.87 6.78 -3.77
C ASN A 50 -11.77 7.97 -3.42
N LYS A 51 -11.87 8.98 -4.29
CA LYS A 51 -12.73 10.16 -4.06
C LYS A 51 -14.21 9.78 -4.04
N ALA A 52 -14.59 8.77 -4.82
CA ALA A 52 -15.94 8.19 -4.80
C ALA A 52 -16.21 7.32 -3.55
N GLY A 53 -15.21 7.11 -2.67
CA GLY A 53 -15.37 6.29 -1.47
C GLY A 53 -15.39 4.79 -1.72
N MET A 54 -14.94 4.35 -2.87
CA MET A 54 -14.99 2.94 -3.31
C MET A 54 -13.67 2.20 -3.10
N LEU A 55 -12.68 2.82 -2.45
CA LEU A 55 -11.36 2.25 -2.19
C LEU A 55 -11.08 2.16 -0.69
N GLN A 56 -10.69 0.99 -0.22
CA GLN A 56 -10.11 0.80 1.11
C GLN A 56 -8.67 0.32 0.99
N VAL A 57 -7.75 0.93 1.71
CA VAL A 57 -6.32 0.61 1.63
C VAL A 57 -5.81 0.08 2.95
N TYR A 58 -5.09 -1.05 2.86
CA TYR A 58 -4.34 -1.65 3.95
C TYR A 58 -2.86 -1.76 3.56
N ILE A 59 -1.97 -1.65 4.54
CA ILE A 59 -0.55 -1.90 4.35
C ILE A 59 -0.12 -3.00 5.30
N ARG A 60 0.56 -4.02 4.77
CA ARG A 60 1.23 -5.04 5.58
C ARG A 60 2.73 -4.86 5.43
N THR A 61 3.43 -4.63 6.54
CA THR A 61 4.88 -4.49 6.53
C THR A 61 5.58 -5.85 6.56
N LYS A 62 6.89 -5.87 6.26
CA LYS A 62 7.73 -7.07 6.35
C LYS A 62 7.73 -7.65 7.77
N GLU A 63 7.66 -6.80 8.79
CA GLU A 63 7.56 -7.18 10.21
C GLU A 63 6.13 -7.54 10.65
N ASN A 64 5.23 -7.78 9.68
CA ASN A 64 3.85 -8.18 9.90
C ASN A 64 3.00 -7.14 10.69
N VAL A 65 3.37 -5.86 10.62
CA VAL A 65 2.51 -4.78 11.11
C VAL A 65 1.45 -4.50 10.06
N LEU A 66 0.17 -4.53 10.49
CA LEU A 66 -0.96 -4.25 9.61
C LEU A 66 -1.50 -2.84 9.91
N ILE A 67 -1.63 -2.03 8.86
CA ILE A 67 -2.06 -0.63 8.94
C ILE A 67 -3.29 -0.45 8.07
N GLU A 68 -4.34 0.14 8.64
CA GLU A 68 -5.53 0.58 7.91
C GLU A 68 -5.47 2.09 7.68
N ILE A 69 -5.76 2.51 6.45
CA ILE A 69 -5.81 3.93 6.07
C ILE A 69 -7.23 4.28 5.65
N SER A 70 -7.84 5.27 6.31
CA SER A 70 -9.15 5.79 5.93
C SER A 70 -9.11 6.42 4.54
N PRO A 71 -10.11 6.21 3.67
CA PRO A 71 -10.21 6.87 2.37
C PRO A 71 -10.15 8.40 2.42
N LYS A 72 -10.51 9.00 3.56
CA LYS A 72 -10.46 10.45 3.79
C LYS A 72 -9.06 10.99 4.07
N THR A 73 -8.07 10.11 4.20
CA THR A 73 -6.69 10.51 4.50
C THR A 73 -6.08 11.27 3.33
N LYS A 74 -5.45 12.40 3.62
CA LYS A 74 -4.61 13.11 2.65
C LYS A 74 -3.15 12.69 2.85
N ILE A 75 -2.60 11.99 1.87
CA ILE A 75 -1.20 11.58 1.88
C ILE A 75 -0.30 12.79 1.65
N PRO A 76 0.72 13.04 2.50
CA PRO A 76 1.67 14.13 2.27
C PRO A 76 2.39 13.98 0.94
N ARG A 77 2.45 15.04 0.14
CA ARG A 77 3.06 14.97 -1.21
C ARG A 77 4.59 14.81 -1.19
N THR A 78 5.25 15.20 -0.10
CA THR A 78 6.70 15.08 0.01
C THR A 78 7.08 13.86 0.85
N ILE A 79 8.10 13.12 0.42
CA ILE A 79 8.59 11.93 1.11
C ILE A 79 8.99 12.22 2.56
N LYS A 80 9.62 13.36 2.83
CA LYS A 80 10.02 13.75 4.18
C LYS A 80 8.82 13.86 5.13
N ARG A 81 7.74 14.53 4.70
CA ARG A 81 6.51 14.63 5.52
C ARG A 81 5.82 13.30 5.67
N PHE A 82 5.84 12.47 4.62
CA PHE A 82 5.31 11.11 4.67
C PHE A 82 6.07 10.24 5.69
N CYS A 83 7.40 10.25 5.68
CA CYS A 83 8.21 9.55 6.66
C CYS A 83 7.94 10.01 8.10
N GLY A 84 7.78 11.31 8.31
CA GLY A 84 7.38 11.86 9.61
C GLY A 84 6.00 11.37 10.08
N LEU A 85 5.01 11.36 9.17
CA LEU A 85 3.66 10.86 9.46
C LEU A 85 3.68 9.37 9.84
N MET A 86 4.39 8.54 9.09
CA MET A 86 4.50 7.12 9.36
C MET A 86 5.33 6.84 10.62
N GLY A 87 6.35 7.66 10.89
CA GLY A 87 7.10 7.61 12.16
C GLY A 87 6.20 7.89 13.37
N GLN A 88 5.35 8.90 13.27
CA GLN A 88 4.35 9.20 14.31
C GLN A 88 3.33 8.05 14.47
N LEU A 89 2.89 7.42 13.38
CA LEU A 89 1.99 6.26 13.44
C LEU A 89 2.60 5.10 14.23
N LEU A 90 3.86 4.75 13.96
CA LEU A 90 4.53 3.65 14.65
C LEU A 90 4.74 3.91 16.14
N GLN A 91 4.74 5.17 16.58
CA GLN A 91 4.80 5.53 18.00
C GLN A 91 3.44 5.57 18.68
N LYS A 92 2.44 6.17 18.02
CA LYS A 92 1.13 6.45 18.61
C LYS A 92 0.08 5.40 18.27
N TYR A 93 0.39 4.46 17.36
CA TYR A 93 -0.50 3.42 16.85
C TYR A 93 -1.72 3.93 16.10
N ARG A 94 -1.99 5.23 16.10
CA ARG A 94 -3.07 5.89 15.38
C ARG A 94 -2.79 7.35 15.09
N ILE A 95 -3.27 7.81 13.95
CA ILE A 95 -3.26 9.23 13.56
C ILE A 95 -4.71 9.70 13.45
N ARG A 96 -5.02 10.82 14.04
CA ARG A 96 -6.35 11.45 14.00
C ARG A 96 -6.31 12.69 13.10
N ALA A 97 -7.48 13.07 12.58
CA ALA A 97 -7.65 14.34 11.92
C ALA A 97 -7.46 15.49 12.93
N MET A 98 -6.92 16.60 12.45
CA MET A 98 -6.72 17.79 13.28
C MET A 98 -8.10 18.32 13.73
N ASN A 99 -8.24 18.60 15.02
CA ASN A 99 -9.48 19.10 15.64
C ASN A 99 -10.69 18.15 15.50
N SER A 100 -10.46 16.84 15.35
CA SER A 100 -11.50 15.80 15.24
C SER A 100 -11.11 14.54 15.99
N SER A 101 -12.11 13.77 16.40
CA SER A 101 -11.93 12.41 16.93
C SER A 101 -11.70 11.38 15.82
N GLU A 102 -11.89 11.74 14.54
CA GLU A 102 -11.79 10.85 13.41
C GLU A 102 -10.39 10.26 13.26
N VAL A 103 -10.30 8.93 13.16
CA VAL A 103 -9.04 8.21 12.97
C VAL A 103 -8.78 8.05 11.48
N LEU A 104 -7.68 8.63 11.01
CA LEU A 104 -7.26 8.58 9.60
C LEU A 104 -6.39 7.38 9.28
N ILE A 105 -5.46 7.04 10.18
CA ILE A 105 -4.55 5.90 10.00
C ILE A 105 -4.42 5.19 11.36
N LYS A 106 -4.47 3.88 11.35
CA LYS A 106 -4.29 3.08 12.58
C LYS A 106 -3.59 1.75 12.30
N ILE A 107 -2.84 1.27 13.29
CA ILE A 107 -2.36 -0.10 13.32
C ILE A 107 -3.50 -0.99 13.83
N ILE A 108 -3.74 -2.09 13.13
CA ILE A 108 -4.81 -3.04 13.43
C ILE A 108 -4.24 -4.45 13.64
N LYS A 109 -5.05 -5.35 14.19
CA LYS A 109 -4.65 -6.74 14.47
C LYS A 109 -4.58 -7.57 13.19
N ASN A 110 -3.68 -8.52 13.14
CA ASN A 110 -3.64 -9.57 12.12
C ASN A 110 -4.68 -10.66 12.40
N PRO A 111 -5.12 -11.44 11.42
CA PRO A 111 -4.76 -11.38 9.99
C PRO A 111 -5.59 -10.37 9.18
N ILE A 112 -5.09 -9.96 8.01
CA ILE A 112 -5.79 -9.04 7.08
C ILE A 112 -7.14 -9.61 6.62
N THR A 113 -7.25 -10.92 6.52
CA THR A 113 -8.46 -11.62 6.05
C THR A 113 -9.69 -11.35 6.92
N GLN A 114 -9.54 -10.90 8.16
CA GLN A 114 -10.65 -10.49 9.03
C GLN A 114 -11.34 -9.19 8.56
N TYR A 115 -10.64 -8.37 7.74
CA TYR A 115 -11.13 -7.08 7.26
C TYR A 115 -11.57 -7.12 5.80
N ILE A 116 -11.34 -8.25 5.12
CA ILE A 116 -11.78 -8.48 3.75
C ILE A 116 -13.16 -9.14 3.80
N PRO A 117 -14.16 -8.63 3.03
CA PRO A 117 -15.50 -9.22 3.00
C PRO A 117 -15.48 -10.71 2.65
N PHE A 118 -16.37 -11.48 3.25
CA PHE A 118 -16.48 -12.91 2.96
C PHE A 118 -16.78 -13.14 1.45
N GLY A 119 -16.09 -14.09 0.83
CA GLY A 119 -16.24 -14.39 -0.58
C GLY A 119 -15.58 -13.37 -1.54
N CYS A 120 -14.89 -12.36 -1.01
CA CYS A 120 -14.15 -11.41 -1.82
C CYS A 120 -12.94 -12.10 -2.46
N PRO A 121 -12.80 -12.10 -3.79
CA PRO A 121 -11.59 -12.60 -4.45
C PRO A 121 -10.39 -11.73 -4.09
N ILE A 122 -9.29 -12.38 -3.75
CA ILE A 122 -8.01 -11.73 -3.41
C ILE A 122 -7.02 -12.03 -4.53
N ILE A 123 -6.61 -11.01 -5.25
CA ILE A 123 -5.79 -11.12 -6.44
C ILE A 123 -4.41 -10.54 -6.18
N SER A 124 -3.39 -11.37 -6.30
CA SER A 124 -1.99 -10.93 -6.21
C SER A 124 -1.47 -10.48 -7.58
N THR A 125 -0.64 -9.45 -7.59
CA THR A 125 0.05 -9.01 -8.82
C THR A 125 1.49 -9.48 -8.82
N ASN A 126 1.92 -10.13 -9.91
CA ASN A 126 3.29 -10.58 -10.12
C ASN A 126 3.66 -10.48 -11.61
N GLU A 127 4.81 -9.89 -11.92
CA GLU A 127 5.26 -9.69 -13.32
C GLU A 127 5.48 -11.00 -14.09
N LYS A 128 5.77 -12.10 -13.39
CA LYS A 128 6.03 -13.42 -13.96
C LYS A 128 4.76 -14.24 -14.23
N SER A 129 3.61 -13.74 -13.82
CA SER A 129 2.33 -14.43 -13.97
C SER A 129 1.70 -14.15 -15.34
N LYS A 130 0.59 -14.84 -15.62
CA LYS A 130 -0.17 -14.64 -16.86
C LYS A 130 -0.61 -13.20 -17.00
N VAL A 131 -0.27 -12.59 -18.14
CA VAL A 131 -0.70 -11.22 -18.47
C VAL A 131 -2.18 -11.22 -18.83
N VAL A 132 -2.94 -10.31 -18.22
CA VAL A 132 -4.36 -10.11 -18.46
C VAL A 132 -4.65 -8.65 -18.83
N LYS A 133 -5.72 -8.42 -19.60
CA LYS A 133 -6.32 -7.09 -19.70
C LYS A 133 -7.18 -6.87 -18.47
N LEU A 134 -6.89 -5.83 -17.68
CA LEU A 134 -7.54 -5.61 -16.39
C LEU A 134 -9.06 -5.42 -16.53
N GLU A 135 -9.52 -4.64 -17.53
CA GLU A 135 -10.94 -4.39 -17.72
C GLU A 135 -11.70 -5.70 -18.02
N ASP A 136 -11.18 -6.55 -18.92
CA ASP A 136 -11.78 -7.84 -19.24
C ASP A 136 -11.76 -8.76 -18.00
N TYR A 137 -10.67 -8.75 -17.26
CA TYR A 137 -10.53 -9.55 -16.05
C TYR A 137 -11.53 -9.13 -14.96
N ILE A 138 -11.65 -7.82 -14.70
CA ILE A 138 -12.59 -7.26 -13.71
C ILE A 138 -14.03 -7.58 -14.08
N ASN A 139 -14.41 -7.41 -15.35
CA ASN A 139 -15.78 -7.69 -15.82
C ASN A 139 -16.16 -9.18 -15.69
N ASN A 140 -15.17 -10.08 -15.70
CA ASN A 140 -15.40 -11.51 -15.49
C ASN A 140 -15.46 -11.92 -14.00
N LEU A 141 -15.08 -11.02 -13.07
CA LEU A 141 -15.22 -11.28 -11.65
C LEU A 141 -16.68 -11.13 -11.23
N LYS A 142 -17.27 -12.22 -10.75
CA LYS A 142 -18.65 -12.25 -10.26
C LYS A 142 -18.74 -11.74 -8.80
N SER A 143 -18.10 -10.64 -8.49
CA SER A 143 -18.07 -10.10 -7.13
C SER A 143 -18.08 -8.58 -7.14
N ASN A 144 -18.88 -7.98 -6.26
CA ASN A 144 -18.93 -6.53 -6.06
C ASN A 144 -17.73 -6.00 -5.25
N ASN A 145 -17.00 -6.88 -4.56
CA ASN A 145 -15.83 -6.52 -3.79
C ASN A 145 -14.64 -7.35 -4.30
N VAL A 146 -13.53 -6.70 -4.53
CA VAL A 146 -12.29 -7.34 -4.99
C VAL A 146 -11.12 -6.76 -4.20
N ALA A 147 -10.23 -7.61 -3.71
CA ALA A 147 -9.00 -7.18 -3.07
C ALA A 147 -7.79 -7.44 -3.98
N PHE A 148 -6.96 -6.42 -4.16
CA PHE A 148 -5.69 -6.56 -4.86
C PHE A 148 -4.53 -6.48 -3.88
N VAL A 149 -3.53 -7.35 -4.07
CA VAL A 149 -2.27 -7.33 -3.34
C VAL A 149 -1.16 -6.90 -4.29
N VAL A 150 -0.56 -5.76 -3.98
CA VAL A 150 0.51 -5.15 -4.78
C VAL A 150 1.78 -5.11 -3.95
N GLY A 151 2.87 -5.63 -4.49
CA GLY A 151 4.18 -5.60 -3.86
C GLY A 151 4.81 -4.22 -3.87
N ALA A 152 4.68 -3.47 -2.78
CA ALA A 152 5.33 -2.17 -2.59
C ALA A 152 6.76 -2.32 -2.06
N ILE A 153 7.59 -3.11 -2.74
CA ILE A 153 8.98 -3.42 -2.41
C ILE A 153 9.89 -3.09 -3.59
N SER A 154 11.17 -2.85 -3.33
CA SER A 154 12.14 -2.48 -4.39
C SER A 154 12.61 -3.68 -5.20
N LYS A 155 12.70 -4.85 -4.60
CA LYS A 155 13.11 -6.11 -5.25
C LYS A 155 12.45 -7.33 -4.60
N GLY A 156 12.27 -8.38 -5.41
CA GLY A 156 11.72 -9.66 -5.01
C GLY A 156 10.22 -9.77 -5.22
N ASP A 157 9.68 -10.92 -4.93
CA ASP A 157 8.26 -11.23 -5.07
C ASP A 157 7.57 -11.19 -3.69
N VAL A 158 6.34 -10.72 -3.66
CA VAL A 158 5.49 -10.83 -2.47
C VAL A 158 4.66 -12.10 -2.59
N ASN A 159 5.01 -13.09 -1.79
CA ASN A 159 4.25 -14.34 -1.71
C ASN A 159 3.24 -14.26 -0.57
N ILE A 160 2.00 -14.56 -0.89
CA ILE A 160 0.90 -14.71 0.07
C ILE A 160 0.22 -16.06 -0.18
N ASP A 161 -0.31 -16.66 0.85
CA ASP A 161 -0.93 -17.99 0.84
C ASP A 161 -2.47 -17.95 0.86
N TYR A 162 -3.04 -16.74 0.92
CA TYR A 162 -4.50 -16.51 1.00
C TYR A 162 -5.10 -15.85 -0.26
N ASN A 163 -4.34 -15.72 -1.35
CA ASN A 163 -4.88 -15.20 -2.61
C ASN A 163 -5.65 -16.27 -3.40
N THR A 164 -6.66 -15.82 -4.13
CA THR A 164 -7.46 -16.68 -5.01
C THR A 164 -6.86 -16.79 -6.41
N ASP A 165 -6.11 -15.78 -6.83
CA ASP A 165 -5.46 -15.76 -8.15
C ASP A 165 -4.19 -14.88 -8.12
N THR A 166 -3.31 -15.09 -9.11
CA THR A 166 -2.11 -14.27 -9.34
C THR A 166 -1.99 -13.91 -10.81
N ILE A 167 -1.97 -12.61 -11.10
CA ILE A 167 -1.97 -12.08 -12.46
C ILE A 167 -0.81 -11.11 -12.71
N SER A 168 -0.46 -10.95 -13.97
CA SER A 168 0.32 -9.81 -14.45
C SER A 168 -0.57 -8.86 -15.24
N ILE A 169 -0.37 -7.56 -15.05
CA ILE A 169 -1.13 -6.51 -15.75
C ILE A 169 -0.37 -5.92 -16.94
N SER A 170 0.83 -6.40 -17.21
CA SER A 170 1.68 -5.90 -18.29
C SER A 170 2.71 -6.96 -18.70
N SER A 171 3.08 -6.95 -19.98
CA SER A 171 4.24 -7.72 -20.49
C SER A 171 5.59 -7.07 -20.13
N PHE A 172 5.57 -5.89 -19.54
CA PHE A 172 6.76 -5.16 -19.11
C PHE A 172 6.78 -4.98 -17.60
N PRO A 173 7.96 -4.96 -16.96
CA PRO A 173 8.07 -4.66 -15.55
C PRO A 173 7.56 -3.25 -15.26
N LEU A 174 6.69 -3.11 -14.27
CA LEU A 174 6.12 -1.85 -13.84
C LEU A 174 6.47 -1.56 -12.38
N THR A 175 6.62 -0.28 -12.05
CA THR A 175 6.73 0.12 -10.65
C THR A 175 5.39 -0.08 -9.93
N ALA A 176 5.43 -0.39 -8.65
CA ALA A 176 4.23 -0.64 -7.83
C ALA A 176 3.23 0.53 -7.88
N GLY A 177 3.71 1.78 -7.91
CA GLY A 177 2.84 2.96 -8.04
C GLY A 177 2.06 2.98 -9.35
N ILE A 178 2.68 2.59 -10.47
CA ILE A 178 2.01 2.47 -11.77
C ILE A 178 1.00 1.32 -11.76
N VAL A 179 1.34 0.19 -11.13
CA VAL A 179 0.40 -0.92 -10.94
C VAL A 179 -0.85 -0.46 -10.20
N CYS A 180 -0.69 0.26 -9.07
CA CYS A 180 -1.80 0.83 -8.32
C CYS A 180 -2.67 1.77 -9.18
N SER A 181 -2.04 2.69 -9.94
CA SER A 181 -2.76 3.61 -10.83
C SER A 181 -3.56 2.87 -11.91
N LYS A 182 -2.95 1.87 -12.57
CA LYS A 182 -3.63 1.07 -13.61
C LYS A 182 -4.82 0.28 -13.04
N ILE A 183 -4.69 -0.28 -11.85
CA ILE A 183 -5.80 -0.98 -11.17
C ILE A 183 -6.95 0.00 -10.91
N CYS A 184 -6.69 1.16 -10.32
CA CYS A 184 -7.72 2.18 -10.09
C CYS A 184 -8.40 2.58 -11.39
N THR A 185 -7.62 2.93 -12.43
CA THR A 185 -8.17 3.35 -13.74
C THR A 185 -9.04 2.27 -14.40
N ALA A 186 -8.66 0.99 -14.26
CA ALA A 186 -9.47 -0.10 -14.80
C ALA A 186 -10.82 -0.23 -14.07
N PHE A 187 -10.84 -0.12 -12.73
CA PHE A 187 -12.07 -0.11 -11.95
C PHE A 187 -12.94 1.14 -12.25
N GLU A 188 -12.32 2.31 -12.37
CA GLU A 188 -12.99 3.56 -12.75
C GLU A 188 -13.76 3.39 -14.06
N LYS A 189 -13.11 2.80 -15.08
CA LYS A 189 -13.77 2.50 -16.35
C LYS A 189 -14.89 1.46 -16.23
N CYS A 190 -14.62 0.35 -15.51
CA CYS A 190 -15.60 -0.73 -15.38
C CYS A 190 -16.82 -0.34 -14.53
N TRP A 191 -16.66 0.59 -13.59
CA TRP A 191 -17.71 1.01 -12.66
C TRP A 191 -18.27 2.41 -12.95
N ASP A 192 -17.87 3.02 -14.09
CA ASP A 192 -18.33 4.32 -14.56
C ASP A 192 -18.07 5.45 -13.53
N VAL A 193 -16.88 5.46 -12.94
CA VAL A 193 -16.43 6.44 -11.95
C VAL A 193 -15.54 7.48 -12.64
N PHE A 194 -15.94 8.78 -12.62
CA PHE A 194 -15.25 9.89 -13.27
C PHE A 194 -14.94 11.05 -12.30
#